data_68d37911de0f888ad8529e0fd8ed8729
#
_entry.id   68d37911de0f888ad8529e0fd8ed8729
#
_cell.length_a   1.000
_cell.length_b   1.000
_cell.length_c   1.000
_cell.angle_alpha   90.00
_cell.angle_beta   90.00
_cell.angle_gamma   90.00
#
_symmetry.space_group_name_H-M   'P 1'
#
loop_
_entity.id
_entity.type
_entity.pdbx_description
1 polymer ?
#
loop_
_entity_poly.entity_id
_entity_poly.type
_entity_poly.pdbx_seq_one_letter_code
_entity_poly.pdbx_strand_id
1 'polypeptide(L)'
;MRILIVEDDQKIAGAIKRGLTSEHFAVDISYDGKDGYGMTTINEYDLIILDRMLPEIDGIEICRLLRKNKKSTPIIMLTAKTEVRDRVEGLNAGADDYLTKPFAFEELLARVRALLRRPNVEIQSKIVVNDLSLDREKYEVVRAGKEVKLSAKEFALLEFLVINAGQILTKNKIIEHVWDYDADILPNTVEVFIGYLRNKIDKPFGDSNPLIETVRGFGYRIKLEKKNT
;
A
#
# COMPACT_ATOMS: atom_id res chain seq x y z
N MET A 1 -0.52 2.44 0.68
CA MET A 1 -0.54 0.97 0.43
C MET A 1 0.67 0.36 1.09
N ARG A 2 0.50 -0.81 1.69
CA ARG A 2 1.54 -1.51 2.46
C ARG A 2 1.98 -2.79 1.76
N ILE A 3 3.28 -2.95 1.56
CA ILE A 3 3.88 -4.08 0.84
C ILE A 3 4.79 -4.85 1.79
N LEU A 4 4.69 -6.19 1.80
CA LEU A 4 5.65 -7.05 2.46
C LEU A 4 6.66 -7.57 1.44
N ILE A 5 7.94 -7.50 1.78
CA ILE A 5 9.02 -8.16 1.06
C ILE A 5 9.51 -9.32 1.93
N VAL A 6 9.55 -10.52 1.36
CA VAL A 6 10.16 -11.71 2.01
C VAL A 6 11.30 -12.15 1.10
N GLU A 7 12.54 -11.85 1.50
CA GLU A 7 13.75 -12.01 0.71
C GLU A 7 14.95 -12.14 1.65
N ASP A 8 15.71 -13.21 1.56
CA ASP A 8 16.85 -13.49 2.45
C ASP A 8 18.10 -12.67 2.11
N ASP A 9 18.28 -12.27 0.85
CA ASP A 9 19.35 -11.35 0.48
C ASP A 9 19.01 -9.92 0.92
N GLN A 10 19.70 -9.48 2.00
CA GLN A 10 19.51 -8.15 2.57
C GLN A 10 19.79 -7.00 1.58
N LYS A 11 20.68 -7.20 0.59
CA LYS A 11 21.00 -6.18 -0.41
C LYS A 11 19.85 -6.03 -1.39
N ILE A 12 19.26 -7.15 -1.86
CA ILE A 12 18.11 -7.15 -2.75
C ILE A 12 16.90 -6.59 -2.02
N ALA A 13 16.58 -7.11 -0.84
CA ALA A 13 15.47 -6.62 -0.01
C ALA A 13 15.57 -5.12 0.27
N GLY A 14 16.76 -4.65 0.67
CA GLY A 14 17.01 -3.24 0.94
C GLY A 14 16.92 -2.36 -0.31
N ALA A 15 17.35 -2.85 -1.49
CA ALA A 15 17.21 -2.11 -2.75
C ALA A 15 15.75 -1.97 -3.14
N ILE A 16 14.97 -3.07 -3.07
CA ILE A 16 13.53 -3.05 -3.35
C ILE A 16 12.82 -2.10 -2.37
N LYS A 17 13.10 -2.20 -1.05
CA LYS A 17 12.51 -1.32 -0.04
C LYS A 17 12.75 0.15 -0.36
N ARG A 18 14.00 0.54 -0.62
CA ARG A 18 14.32 1.94 -0.96
C ARG A 18 13.56 2.42 -2.19
N GLY A 19 13.54 1.62 -3.25
CA GLY A 19 12.81 1.95 -4.47
C GLY A 19 11.29 2.12 -4.21
N LEU A 20 10.65 1.15 -3.54
CA LEU A 20 9.22 1.23 -3.25
C LEU A 20 8.87 2.34 -2.26
N THR A 21 9.73 2.62 -1.28
CA THR A 21 9.52 3.75 -0.35
C THR A 21 9.62 5.10 -1.07
N SER A 22 10.51 5.24 -2.06
CA SER A 22 10.56 6.46 -2.90
C SER A 22 9.30 6.62 -3.75
N GLU A 23 8.61 5.54 -4.07
CA GLU A 23 7.30 5.48 -4.74
C GLU A 23 6.11 5.55 -3.76
N HIS A 24 6.36 5.98 -2.52
CA HIS A 24 5.38 6.26 -1.46
C HIS A 24 4.63 5.04 -0.89
N PHE A 25 5.15 3.83 -1.09
CA PHE A 25 4.64 2.64 -0.40
C PHE A 25 5.19 2.55 1.03
N ALA A 26 4.39 2.04 1.96
CA ALA A 26 4.88 1.52 3.23
C ALA A 26 5.43 0.11 2.99
N VAL A 27 6.65 -0.18 3.46
CA VAL A 27 7.34 -1.42 3.09
C VAL A 27 7.96 -2.08 4.30
N ASP A 28 7.50 -3.29 4.59
CA ASP A 28 8.08 -4.17 5.60
C ASP A 28 8.99 -5.21 4.93
N ILE A 29 9.97 -5.71 5.67
CA ILE A 29 10.88 -6.76 5.21
C ILE A 29 10.89 -7.89 6.23
N SER A 30 10.88 -9.12 5.74
CA SER A 30 11.31 -10.32 6.44
C SER A 30 12.43 -10.99 5.66
N TYR A 31 13.39 -11.56 6.37
CA TYR A 31 14.56 -12.23 5.78
C TYR A 31 14.48 -13.75 5.81
N ASP A 32 13.39 -14.30 6.30
CA ASP A 32 13.11 -15.74 6.29
C ASP A 32 11.61 -16.02 6.07
N GLY A 33 11.33 -17.24 5.58
CA GLY A 33 9.97 -17.60 5.22
C GLY A 33 9.03 -17.78 6.40
N LYS A 34 9.52 -18.19 7.56
CA LYS A 34 8.69 -18.42 8.75
C LYS A 34 8.22 -17.11 9.36
N ASP A 35 9.15 -16.15 9.52
CA ASP A 35 8.82 -14.81 9.99
C ASP A 35 7.92 -14.10 8.97
N GLY A 36 8.26 -14.16 7.67
CA GLY A 36 7.45 -13.58 6.59
C GLY A 36 6.02 -14.11 6.60
N TYR A 37 5.82 -15.41 6.73
CA TYR A 37 4.47 -15.99 6.89
C TYR A 37 3.79 -15.50 8.17
N GLY A 38 4.51 -15.45 9.30
CA GLY A 38 4.02 -14.92 10.58
C GLY A 38 3.50 -13.49 10.43
N MET A 39 4.26 -12.62 9.76
CA MET A 39 3.85 -11.22 9.51
C MET A 39 2.54 -11.14 8.73
N THR A 40 2.30 -12.03 7.76
CA THR A 40 1.03 -12.06 7.01
C THR A 40 -0.18 -12.49 7.84
N THR A 41 0.03 -13.17 8.97
CA THR A 41 -1.07 -13.57 9.87
C THR A 41 -1.49 -12.46 10.81
N ILE A 42 -0.54 -11.60 11.19
CA ILE A 42 -0.73 -10.51 12.16
C ILE A 42 -1.14 -9.22 11.46
N ASN A 43 -0.59 -8.95 10.27
CA ASN A 43 -0.80 -7.71 9.53
C ASN A 43 -1.57 -7.94 8.23
N GLU A 44 -2.23 -6.88 7.75
CA GLU A 44 -2.82 -6.84 6.42
C GLU A 44 -1.85 -6.15 5.45
N TYR A 45 -1.56 -6.81 4.33
CA TYR A 45 -0.75 -6.26 3.25
C TYR A 45 -1.57 -6.15 1.98
N ASP A 46 -1.31 -5.10 1.20
CA ASP A 46 -1.93 -4.88 -0.11
C ASP A 46 -1.26 -5.73 -1.20
N LEU A 47 0.03 -6.09 -1.01
CA LEU A 47 0.81 -6.93 -1.91
C LEU A 47 1.97 -7.58 -1.15
N ILE A 48 2.37 -8.77 -1.59
CA ILE A 48 3.54 -9.49 -1.09
C ILE A 48 4.52 -9.71 -2.24
N ILE A 49 5.78 -9.33 -2.04
CA ILE A 49 6.92 -9.69 -2.90
C ILE A 49 7.65 -10.81 -2.18
N LEU A 50 7.71 -11.98 -2.79
CA LEU A 50 8.09 -13.21 -2.12
C LEU A 50 9.19 -13.92 -2.89
N ASP A 51 10.39 -14.07 -2.31
CA ASP A 51 11.39 -14.94 -2.92
C ASP A 51 10.94 -16.39 -2.85
N ARG A 52 11.23 -17.13 -3.90
CA ARG A 52 10.98 -18.56 -3.96
C ARG A 52 11.89 -19.34 -2.99
N MET A 53 13.17 -19.03 -2.96
CA MET A 53 14.18 -19.74 -2.18
C MET A 53 14.44 -19.03 -0.85
N LEU A 54 13.67 -19.36 0.17
CA LEU A 54 13.80 -18.78 1.51
C LEU A 54 14.24 -19.83 2.51
N PRO A 55 14.97 -19.44 3.55
CA PRO A 55 15.21 -20.32 4.69
C PRO A 55 13.92 -20.60 5.46
N GLU A 56 13.89 -21.70 6.21
CA GLU A 56 12.80 -22.19 7.06
C GLU A 56 11.58 -22.66 6.27
N ILE A 57 10.90 -21.77 5.53
CA ILE A 57 9.72 -22.09 4.72
C ILE A 57 9.93 -21.53 3.31
N ASP A 58 9.87 -22.43 2.30
CA ASP A 58 9.98 -22.06 0.88
C ASP A 58 8.83 -21.13 0.45
N GLY A 59 9.12 -20.19 -0.44
CA GLY A 59 8.13 -19.22 -0.90
C GLY A 59 6.90 -19.84 -1.57
N ILE A 60 7.05 -20.97 -2.26
CA ILE A 60 5.92 -21.70 -2.84
C ILE A 60 5.01 -22.26 -1.74
N GLU A 61 5.59 -22.78 -0.67
CA GLU A 61 4.83 -23.28 0.47
C GLU A 61 4.09 -22.14 1.18
N ILE A 62 4.73 -20.99 1.38
CA ILE A 62 4.07 -19.80 1.93
C ILE A 62 2.87 -19.41 1.07
N CYS A 63 3.04 -19.39 -0.26
CA CYS A 63 1.97 -19.08 -1.19
C CYS A 63 0.79 -20.04 -1.02
N ARG A 64 1.05 -21.36 -0.97
CA ARG A 64 0.02 -22.39 -0.75
C ARG A 64 -0.70 -22.19 0.61
N LEU A 65 0.04 -21.92 1.67
CA LEU A 65 -0.53 -21.67 3.00
C LEU A 65 -1.45 -20.44 3.02
N LEU A 66 -1.04 -19.36 2.36
CA LEU A 66 -1.86 -18.15 2.25
C LEU A 66 -3.17 -18.43 1.51
N ARG A 67 -3.13 -19.14 0.39
CA ARG A 67 -4.34 -19.50 -0.39
C ARG A 67 -5.23 -20.48 0.36
N LYS A 68 -4.65 -21.47 1.05
CA LYS A 68 -5.39 -22.40 1.93
C LYS A 68 -6.14 -21.66 3.03
N ASN A 69 -5.55 -20.58 3.58
CA ASN A 69 -6.17 -19.72 4.58
C ASN A 69 -7.07 -18.62 3.98
N LYS A 70 -7.43 -18.75 2.70
CA LYS A 70 -8.31 -17.82 1.97
C LYS A 70 -7.79 -16.37 1.94
N LYS A 71 -6.49 -16.16 2.12
CA LYS A 71 -5.88 -14.85 1.91
C LYS A 71 -5.76 -14.60 0.41
N SER A 72 -6.39 -13.52 -0.06
CA SER A 72 -6.41 -13.11 -1.47
C SER A 72 -5.38 -12.02 -1.79
N THR A 73 -4.51 -11.69 -0.86
CA THR A 73 -3.45 -10.70 -1.07
C THR A 73 -2.63 -11.07 -2.31
N PRO A 74 -2.44 -10.16 -3.28
CA PRO A 74 -1.63 -10.39 -4.46
C PRO A 74 -0.18 -10.73 -4.11
N ILE A 75 0.40 -11.69 -4.83
CA ILE A 75 1.77 -12.18 -4.61
C ILE A 75 2.56 -12.08 -5.91
N ILE A 76 3.69 -11.36 -5.88
CA ILE A 76 4.75 -11.43 -6.91
C ILE A 76 5.83 -12.37 -6.39
N MET A 77 6.05 -13.48 -7.12
CA MET A 77 7.12 -14.41 -6.80
C MET A 77 8.42 -13.96 -7.47
N LEU A 78 9.49 -13.77 -6.69
CA LEU A 78 10.85 -13.56 -7.22
C LEU A 78 11.56 -14.90 -7.35
N THR A 79 12.33 -15.09 -8.42
CA THR A 79 13.05 -16.36 -8.64
C THR A 79 14.31 -16.19 -9.46
N ALA A 80 15.35 -16.94 -9.12
CA ALA A 80 16.52 -17.13 -9.98
C ALA A 80 16.28 -18.18 -11.08
N LYS A 81 15.17 -18.96 -10.99
CA LYS A 81 14.88 -20.05 -11.93
C LYS A 81 14.13 -19.53 -13.14
N THR A 82 14.70 -19.76 -14.33
CA THR A 82 14.18 -19.33 -15.63
C THR A 82 13.32 -20.38 -16.34
N GLU A 83 13.30 -21.63 -15.83
CA GLU A 83 12.59 -22.70 -16.49
C GLU A 83 11.07 -22.51 -16.45
N VAL A 84 10.43 -22.86 -17.55
CA VAL A 84 8.96 -22.77 -17.69
C VAL A 84 8.25 -23.56 -16.59
N ARG A 85 8.79 -24.74 -16.22
CA ARG A 85 8.23 -25.60 -15.16
C ARG A 85 8.14 -24.89 -13.81
N ASP A 86 9.18 -24.17 -13.43
CA ASP A 86 9.23 -23.45 -12.15
C ASP A 86 8.19 -22.31 -12.08
N ARG A 87 7.99 -21.62 -13.20
CA ARG A 87 6.95 -20.57 -13.30
C ARG A 87 5.55 -21.14 -13.21
N VAL A 88 5.32 -22.28 -13.90
CA VAL A 88 4.03 -23.00 -13.85
C VAL A 88 3.74 -23.48 -12.42
N GLU A 89 4.76 -24.01 -11.72
CA GLU A 89 4.58 -24.45 -10.32
C GLU A 89 4.19 -23.30 -9.40
N GLY A 90 4.85 -22.13 -9.51
CA GLY A 90 4.54 -20.96 -8.70
C GLY A 90 3.14 -20.38 -8.95
N LEU A 91 2.74 -20.31 -10.22
CA LEU A 91 1.39 -19.88 -10.59
C LEU A 91 0.34 -20.88 -10.08
N ASN A 92 0.59 -22.19 -10.21
CA ASN A 92 -0.30 -23.22 -9.66
C ASN A 92 -0.35 -23.22 -8.12
N ALA A 93 0.69 -22.73 -7.46
CA ALA A 93 0.70 -22.53 -6.01
C ALA A 93 -0.16 -21.32 -5.58
N GLY A 94 -0.56 -20.46 -6.54
CA GLY A 94 -1.44 -19.32 -6.32
C GLY A 94 -0.73 -17.97 -6.31
N ALA A 95 0.50 -17.86 -6.82
CA ALA A 95 1.12 -16.59 -7.12
C ALA A 95 0.38 -15.88 -8.27
N ASP A 96 0.26 -14.56 -8.19
CA ASP A 96 -0.46 -13.76 -9.18
C ASP A 96 0.46 -13.26 -10.30
N ASP A 97 1.76 -13.14 -10.02
CA ASP A 97 2.78 -12.78 -11.02
C ASP A 97 4.14 -13.38 -10.66
N TYR A 98 5.05 -13.33 -11.61
CA TYR A 98 6.38 -13.94 -11.53
C TYR A 98 7.43 -13.00 -12.12
N LEU A 99 8.55 -12.78 -11.39
CA LEU A 99 9.64 -11.95 -11.85
C LEU A 99 10.99 -12.67 -11.65
N THR A 100 11.75 -12.80 -12.74
CA THR A 100 13.04 -13.49 -12.71
C THR A 100 14.18 -12.56 -12.30
N LYS A 101 15.05 -13.03 -11.41
CA LYS A 101 16.30 -12.36 -11.04
C LYS A 101 17.39 -12.65 -12.09
N PRO A 102 18.22 -11.64 -12.52
CA PRO A 102 18.15 -10.24 -12.12
C PRO A 102 17.04 -9.48 -12.87
N PHE A 103 16.45 -8.49 -12.24
CA PHE A 103 15.38 -7.65 -12.80
C PHE A 103 15.70 -6.16 -12.66
N ALA A 104 15.11 -5.34 -13.51
CA ALA A 104 15.10 -3.90 -13.36
C ALA A 104 14.03 -3.48 -12.35
N PHE A 105 14.32 -2.46 -11.51
CA PHE A 105 13.36 -1.97 -10.53
C PHE A 105 12.08 -1.46 -11.19
N GLU A 106 12.21 -0.82 -12.34
CA GLU A 106 11.07 -0.30 -13.14
C GLU A 106 10.12 -1.42 -13.57
N GLU A 107 10.64 -2.62 -13.88
CA GLU A 107 9.81 -3.79 -14.20
C GLU A 107 9.05 -4.26 -12.96
N LEU A 108 9.72 -4.41 -11.82
CA LEU A 108 9.06 -4.76 -10.57
C LEU A 108 7.98 -3.75 -10.21
N LEU A 109 8.29 -2.46 -10.29
CA LEU A 109 7.33 -1.39 -9.99
C LEU A 109 6.10 -1.43 -10.91
N ALA A 110 6.29 -1.67 -12.21
CA ALA A 110 5.18 -1.81 -13.14
C ALA A 110 4.26 -2.98 -12.78
N ARG A 111 4.83 -4.13 -12.36
CA ARG A 111 4.08 -5.32 -11.90
C ARG A 111 3.35 -5.07 -10.59
N VAL A 112 4.02 -4.44 -9.62
CA VAL A 112 3.41 -4.00 -8.35
C VAL A 112 2.19 -3.14 -8.61
N ARG A 113 2.33 -2.11 -9.46
CA ARG A 113 1.22 -1.23 -9.84
C ARG A 113 0.11 -1.98 -10.57
N ALA A 114 0.44 -2.96 -11.41
CA ALA A 114 -0.54 -3.78 -12.13
C ALA A 114 -1.39 -4.65 -11.18
N LEU A 115 -0.77 -5.29 -10.19
CA LEU A 115 -1.46 -6.16 -9.25
C LEU A 115 -2.25 -5.39 -8.18
N LEU A 116 -1.78 -4.22 -7.81
CA LEU A 116 -2.52 -3.34 -6.91
C LEU A 116 -3.78 -2.73 -7.57
N ARG A 117 -3.94 -2.90 -8.90
CA ARG A 117 -5.18 -2.56 -9.60
C ARG A 117 -6.28 -3.57 -9.29
N ARG A 118 -7.27 -3.19 -8.47
CA ARG A 118 -8.43 -4.05 -8.16
C ARG A 118 -9.30 -4.25 -9.42
N PRO A 119 -9.75 -5.50 -9.75
CA PRO A 119 -10.49 -5.79 -10.98
C PRO A 119 -11.89 -5.16 -11.10
N ASN A 120 -12.43 -4.52 -10.07
CA ASN A 120 -13.80 -3.97 -10.04
C ASN A 120 -13.91 -2.45 -9.85
N VAL A 121 -12.81 -1.74 -9.88
CA VAL A 121 -12.82 -0.30 -10.04
C VAL A 121 -11.94 -0.04 -11.24
N GLU A 122 -12.48 0.52 -12.33
CA GLU A 122 -11.66 1.29 -13.26
C GLU A 122 -10.81 2.16 -12.38
N ILE A 123 -9.53 1.81 -12.22
CA ILE A 123 -8.62 2.68 -11.52
C ILE A 123 -8.42 3.85 -12.45
N GLN A 124 -9.31 4.80 -12.32
CA GLN A 124 -9.00 6.14 -12.68
C GLN A 124 -7.72 6.44 -11.91
N SER A 125 -6.62 6.63 -12.61
CA SER A 125 -5.36 7.16 -12.03
C SER A 125 -5.67 8.36 -11.13
N LYS A 126 -6.83 8.94 -11.34
CA LYS A 126 -7.41 10.08 -10.64
C LYS A 126 -8.65 9.67 -9.83
N ILE A 127 -8.54 9.70 -8.51
CA ILE A 127 -9.66 9.49 -7.60
C ILE A 127 -10.30 10.86 -7.34
N VAL A 128 -11.63 10.95 -7.48
CA VAL A 128 -12.37 12.19 -7.23
C VAL A 128 -13.33 11.97 -6.05
N VAL A 129 -13.22 12.81 -5.03
CA VAL A 129 -14.14 12.83 -3.90
C VAL A 129 -14.54 14.28 -3.61
N ASN A 130 -15.82 14.59 -3.76
CA ASN A 130 -16.36 15.94 -3.71
C ASN A 130 -15.63 16.85 -4.73
N ASP A 131 -14.99 17.92 -4.25
CA ASP A 131 -14.21 18.88 -5.03
C ASP A 131 -12.69 18.58 -5.06
N LEU A 132 -12.29 17.45 -4.45
CA LEU A 132 -10.90 16.99 -4.42
C LEU A 132 -10.66 15.94 -5.48
N SER A 133 -9.58 16.07 -6.24
CA SER A 133 -9.07 15.03 -7.11
C SER A 133 -7.62 14.71 -6.77
N LEU A 134 -7.29 13.41 -6.73
CA LEU A 134 -5.97 12.88 -6.44
C LEU A 134 -5.55 11.98 -7.61
N ASP A 135 -4.46 12.36 -8.28
CA ASP A 135 -3.84 11.57 -9.36
C ASP A 135 -2.67 10.76 -8.77
N ARG A 136 -2.81 9.44 -8.83
CA ARG A 136 -1.87 8.47 -8.23
C ARG A 136 -0.62 8.26 -9.09
N GLU A 137 -0.72 8.49 -10.40
CA GLU A 137 0.41 8.31 -11.32
C GLU A 137 1.31 9.54 -11.33
N LYS A 138 0.67 10.73 -11.24
CA LYS A 138 1.40 12.01 -11.25
C LYS A 138 1.74 12.53 -9.85
N TYR A 139 1.20 11.89 -8.80
CA TYR A 139 1.27 12.39 -7.41
C TYR A 139 0.73 13.82 -7.27
N GLU A 140 -0.28 14.16 -8.04
CA GLU A 140 -0.91 15.47 -8.04
C GLU A 140 -2.21 15.46 -7.23
N VAL A 141 -2.41 16.51 -6.47
CA VAL A 141 -3.65 16.76 -5.74
C VAL A 141 -4.21 18.12 -6.16
N VAL A 142 -5.47 18.11 -6.55
CA VAL A 142 -6.20 19.35 -6.90
C VAL A 142 -7.45 19.42 -6.07
N ARG A 143 -7.71 20.55 -5.41
CA ARG A 143 -8.97 20.84 -4.71
C ARG A 143 -9.59 22.13 -5.23
N ALA A 144 -10.90 22.10 -5.54
CA ALA A 144 -11.63 23.22 -6.11
C ALA A 144 -10.87 23.90 -7.28
N GLY A 145 -10.23 23.10 -8.15
CA GLY A 145 -9.46 23.57 -9.30
C GLY A 145 -8.06 24.11 -8.98
N LYS A 146 -7.61 24.11 -7.72
CA LYS A 146 -6.29 24.58 -7.30
C LYS A 146 -5.38 23.43 -6.93
N GLU A 147 -4.15 23.42 -7.45
CA GLU A 147 -3.13 22.46 -7.07
C GLU A 147 -2.71 22.59 -5.60
N VAL A 148 -2.58 21.44 -4.92
CA VAL A 148 -2.16 21.37 -3.50
C VAL A 148 -0.87 20.56 -3.42
N LYS A 149 0.21 21.16 -2.95
CA LYS A 149 1.51 20.51 -2.79
C LYS A 149 1.58 19.75 -1.46
N LEU A 150 1.72 18.45 -1.54
CA LEU A 150 1.87 17.55 -0.41
C LEU A 150 3.27 16.92 -0.37
N SER A 151 3.77 16.63 0.82
CA SER A 151 4.91 15.74 0.99
C SER A 151 4.48 14.29 0.74
N ALA A 152 5.45 13.38 0.55
CA ALA A 152 5.19 11.96 0.31
C ALA A 152 4.26 11.32 1.37
N LYS A 153 4.51 11.59 2.66
CA LYS A 153 3.70 11.03 3.75
C LYS A 153 2.31 11.71 3.86
N GLU A 154 2.20 12.99 3.55
CA GLU A 154 0.89 13.67 3.47
C GLU A 154 0.07 13.10 2.30
N PHE A 155 0.71 12.84 1.14
CA PHE A 155 0.05 12.25 -0.01
C PHE A 155 -0.44 10.83 0.31
N ALA A 156 0.41 9.97 0.89
CA ALA A 156 0.04 8.62 1.28
C ALA A 156 -1.11 8.59 2.29
N LEU A 157 -1.10 9.49 3.28
CA LEU A 157 -2.19 9.63 4.23
C LEU A 157 -3.48 10.09 3.55
N LEU A 158 -3.41 11.09 2.68
CA LEU A 158 -4.58 11.58 1.95
C LEU A 158 -5.13 10.50 1.02
N GLU A 159 -4.27 9.80 0.28
CA GLU A 159 -4.65 8.68 -0.58
C GLU A 159 -5.41 7.61 0.21
N PHE A 160 -4.87 7.19 1.36
CA PHE A 160 -5.52 6.19 2.20
C PHE A 160 -6.88 6.65 2.71
N LEU A 161 -7.02 7.91 3.11
CA LEU A 161 -8.29 8.49 3.53
C LEU A 161 -9.30 8.55 2.38
N VAL A 162 -8.87 8.94 1.17
CA VAL A 162 -9.71 9.11 -0.01
C VAL A 162 -10.20 7.76 -0.57
N ILE A 163 -9.33 6.74 -0.62
CA ILE A 163 -9.72 5.37 -1.02
C ILE A 163 -10.80 4.80 -0.10
N ASN A 164 -10.76 5.17 1.19
CA ASN A 164 -11.73 4.74 2.20
C ASN A 164 -12.75 5.84 2.52
N ALA A 165 -13.05 6.72 1.56
CA ALA A 165 -13.98 7.83 1.80
C ALA A 165 -15.33 7.35 2.34
N GLY A 166 -15.85 8.04 3.35
CA GLY A 166 -17.07 7.68 4.08
C GLY A 166 -16.87 6.70 5.24
N GLN A 167 -15.75 5.95 5.28
CA GLN A 167 -15.45 5.03 6.37
C GLN A 167 -14.67 5.73 7.49
N ILE A 168 -14.91 5.32 8.74
CA ILE A 168 -14.13 5.79 9.89
C ILE A 168 -12.85 4.97 9.96
N LEU A 169 -11.70 5.63 9.88
CA LEU A 169 -10.38 5.03 10.01
C LEU A 169 -9.80 5.34 11.39
N THR A 170 -9.52 4.29 12.17
CA THR A 170 -8.86 4.45 13.47
C THR A 170 -7.41 4.91 13.29
N LYS A 171 -6.83 5.53 14.32
CA LYS A 171 -5.42 5.94 14.29
C LYS A 171 -4.49 4.76 14.01
N ASN A 172 -4.74 3.61 14.65
CA ASN A 172 -3.93 2.41 14.44
C ASN A 172 -4.00 1.94 12.99
N LYS A 173 -5.20 1.86 12.41
CA LYS A 173 -5.37 1.48 11.01
C LYS A 173 -4.67 2.45 10.04
N ILE A 174 -4.64 3.74 10.37
CA ILE A 174 -3.90 4.75 9.60
C ILE A 174 -2.39 4.52 9.74
N ILE A 175 -1.87 4.28 10.95
CA ILE A 175 -0.45 4.00 11.18
C ILE A 175 -0.02 2.77 10.39
N GLU A 176 -0.76 1.67 10.50
CA GLU A 176 -0.47 0.40 9.83
C GLU A 176 -0.38 0.51 8.31
N HIS A 177 -1.09 1.47 7.68
CA HIS A 177 -1.12 1.61 6.22
C HIS A 177 -0.23 2.71 5.65
N VAL A 178 0.15 3.68 6.48
CA VAL A 178 0.89 4.87 6.02
C VAL A 178 2.35 4.85 6.46
N TRP A 179 2.67 4.16 7.56
CA TRP A 179 4.03 4.05 8.11
C TRP A 179 4.51 2.61 8.12
N ASP A 180 5.83 2.43 8.05
CA ASP A 180 6.48 1.12 8.11
C ASP A 180 6.34 0.51 9.51
N TYR A 181 6.34 -0.81 9.61
CA TYR A 181 6.16 -1.54 10.88
C TYR A 181 7.24 -1.19 11.92
N ASP A 182 8.49 -1.03 11.49
CA ASP A 182 9.63 -0.71 12.35
C ASP A 182 9.68 0.77 12.77
N ALA A 183 8.79 1.60 12.23
CA ALA A 183 8.70 2.99 12.64
C ALA A 183 8.01 3.05 14.01
N ASP A 184 8.74 3.45 15.04
CA ASP A 184 8.16 3.71 16.38
C ASP A 184 7.28 4.98 16.33
N ILE A 185 6.12 4.81 15.71
CA ILE A 185 5.17 5.91 15.44
C ILE A 185 4.19 6.04 16.60
N LEU A 186 4.32 7.14 17.33
CA LEU A 186 3.36 7.46 18.37
C LEU A 186 1.98 7.81 17.77
N PRO A 187 0.87 7.45 18.45
CA PRO A 187 -0.48 7.74 17.96
C PRO A 187 -0.77 9.23 17.70
N ASN A 188 -0.08 10.15 18.37
CA ASN A 188 -0.18 11.58 18.15
C ASN A 188 0.43 12.04 16.81
N THR A 189 1.30 11.23 16.18
CA THR A 189 1.84 11.53 14.84
C THR A 189 0.72 11.62 13.81
N VAL A 190 -0.30 10.75 13.88
CA VAL A 190 -1.47 10.83 13.00
C VAL A 190 -2.17 12.17 13.14
N GLU A 191 -2.34 12.67 14.38
CA GLU A 191 -2.97 13.97 14.65
C GLU A 191 -2.20 15.12 14.01
N VAL A 192 -0.87 15.08 14.11
CA VAL A 192 0.00 16.10 13.50
C VAL A 192 -0.15 16.09 11.97
N PHE A 193 -0.08 14.93 11.33
CA PHE A 193 -0.21 14.82 9.87
C PHE A 193 -1.63 15.17 9.38
N ILE A 194 -2.67 14.83 10.12
CA ILE A 194 -4.04 15.29 9.86
C ILE A 194 -4.10 16.82 9.97
N GLY A 195 -3.41 17.42 10.94
CA GLY A 195 -3.27 18.86 11.07
C GLY A 195 -2.60 19.50 9.83
N TYR A 196 -1.51 18.91 9.35
CA TYR A 196 -0.83 19.35 8.13
C TYR A 196 -1.74 19.27 6.90
N LEU A 197 -2.43 18.14 6.73
CA LEU A 197 -3.39 17.99 5.63
C LEU A 197 -4.49 19.06 5.70
N ARG A 198 -5.12 19.24 6.84
CA ARG A 198 -6.16 20.27 7.01
C ARG A 198 -5.67 21.67 6.68
N ASN A 199 -4.44 21.99 7.06
CA ASN A 199 -3.85 23.30 6.72
C ASN A 199 -3.71 23.50 5.20
N LYS A 200 -3.55 22.42 4.43
CA LYS A 200 -3.33 22.46 2.99
C LYS A 200 -4.61 22.22 2.17
N ILE A 201 -5.47 21.30 2.62
CA ILE A 201 -6.65 20.91 1.85
C ILE A 201 -7.98 21.42 2.42
N ASP A 202 -8.05 21.86 3.68
CA ASP A 202 -9.30 22.39 4.27
C ASP A 202 -9.26 23.91 4.43
N LYS A 203 -8.36 24.44 5.24
CA LYS A 203 -8.31 25.86 5.58
C LYS A 203 -8.27 26.83 4.38
N PRO A 204 -7.49 26.58 3.30
CA PRO A 204 -7.45 27.49 2.15
C PRO A 204 -8.75 27.54 1.35
N PHE A 205 -9.66 26.57 1.57
CA PHE A 205 -10.90 26.42 0.82
C PHE A 205 -12.16 26.75 1.63
N GLY A 206 -11.97 27.32 2.82
CA GLY A 206 -13.03 27.80 3.72
C GLY A 206 -13.48 26.77 4.75
N ASP A 207 -13.77 27.27 5.95
CA ASP A 207 -14.13 26.44 7.12
C ASP A 207 -15.52 25.79 7.01
N SER A 208 -16.33 26.18 6.03
CA SER A 208 -17.71 25.72 5.89
C SER A 208 -17.85 24.28 5.36
N ASN A 209 -16.82 23.74 4.70
CA ASN A 209 -16.89 22.37 4.15
C ASN A 209 -15.55 21.62 4.28
N PRO A 210 -15.09 21.29 5.51
CA PRO A 210 -13.89 20.51 5.70
C PRO A 210 -14.09 19.08 5.17
N LEU A 211 -13.13 18.58 4.38
CA LEU A 211 -13.15 17.21 3.87
C LEU A 211 -12.81 16.19 4.97
N ILE A 212 -11.83 16.53 5.82
CA ILE A 212 -11.38 15.61 6.88
C ILE A 212 -12.18 15.87 8.15
N GLU A 213 -13.07 14.95 8.47
CA GLU A 213 -13.85 14.95 9.70
C GLU A 213 -13.15 14.18 10.82
N THR A 214 -13.12 14.72 12.05
CA THR A 214 -12.78 13.95 13.25
C THR A 214 -14.03 13.33 13.83
N VAL A 215 -14.06 12.01 13.90
CA VAL A 215 -15.09 11.26 14.63
C VAL A 215 -14.56 11.01 16.04
N ARG A 216 -15.00 11.81 17.01
CA ARG A 216 -14.48 11.78 18.38
C ARG A 216 -14.53 10.39 18.98
N GLY A 217 -13.41 9.93 19.53
CA GLY A 217 -13.27 8.60 20.13
C GLY A 217 -13.01 7.46 19.11
N PHE A 218 -13.18 7.68 17.80
CA PHE A 218 -13.07 6.63 16.79
C PHE A 218 -11.94 6.86 15.77
N GLY A 219 -11.72 8.10 15.31
CA GLY A 219 -10.68 8.38 14.31
C GLY A 219 -11.06 9.46 13.32
N TYR A 220 -10.74 9.24 12.04
CA TYR A 220 -10.91 10.22 10.97
C TYR A 220 -11.62 9.60 9.77
N ARG A 221 -12.31 10.45 9.00
CA ARG A 221 -12.86 10.04 7.69
C ARG A 221 -12.88 11.21 6.71
N ILE A 222 -12.90 10.89 5.42
CA ILE A 222 -13.32 11.85 4.38
C ILE A 222 -14.83 11.88 4.34
N LYS A 223 -15.40 13.08 4.48
CA LYS A 223 -16.84 13.31 4.41
C LYS A 223 -17.29 13.25 2.95
N LEU A 224 -18.28 12.42 2.66
CA LEU A 224 -18.95 12.41 1.37
C LEU A 224 -20.10 13.44 1.36
N GLU A 225 -20.14 14.27 0.34
CA GLU A 225 -21.32 15.12 0.12
C GLU A 225 -22.53 14.25 -0.20
N LYS A 226 -23.67 14.52 0.45
CA LYS A 226 -24.92 13.90 0.04
C LYS A 226 -25.24 14.42 -1.36
N LYS A 227 -25.27 13.55 -2.37
CA LYS A 227 -25.91 13.89 -3.64
C LYS A 227 -27.35 14.25 -3.31
N ASN A 228 -27.71 15.53 -3.46
CA ASN A 228 -29.11 15.93 -3.50
C ASN A 228 -29.72 15.19 -4.69
N THR A 229 -30.56 14.21 -4.37
CA THR A 229 -31.41 13.49 -5.33
C THR A 229 -32.57 14.41 -5.70
#